data_27246caaf4ef405748bf9e1b8e098556
#
_entry.id   27246caaf4ef405748bf9e1b8e098556
#
_cell.length_a   1.000
_cell.length_b   1.000
_cell.length_c   1.000
_cell.angle_alpha   90.00
_cell.angle_beta   90.00
_cell.angle_gamma   90.00
#
_symmetry.space_group_name_H-M   'P 1'
#
loop_
_entity.id
_entity.type
_entity.pdbx_description
1 polymer ?
#
loop_
_entity_poly.entity_id
_entity_poly.type
_entity_poly.pdbx_seq_one_letter_code
_entity_poly.pdbx_strand_id
1 'polypeptide(L)'
;MEHGLPDPLGAGRVLVTGAGGQLGAALREVFLEADARTRADLDVTEPIELGYRPSLVLHAAAWTDVDGAESNEEAALEANVRGTRYVAALGAPLVYFSSDYVFDGAKREPYVESDDPAPLSAYGRTKLLGEREIREGWIVRSSWLFGWTGHNFVRTMLRLGAERDEVRVVADQRGSPTYVGHLAVATRELLSRPHGVWHLAADGDCTWADLAAAVFEEAGLDCRVTPISTEELGRPAPRPAYSVLRSEREGAPRLPHWRDGLRECLARLGA
;
A
#
# COMPACT_ATOMS: atom_id res chain seq x y z
N MET A 1 28.03 7.19 17.00
CA MET A 1 28.59 6.26 15.99
C MET A 1 27.40 5.61 15.31
N GLU A 2 27.04 6.13 14.15
CA GLU A 2 25.96 5.56 13.32
C GLU A 2 26.45 4.22 12.79
N HIS A 3 25.94 3.12 13.32
CA HIS A 3 26.08 1.83 12.69
C HIS A 3 25.14 1.82 11.48
N GLY A 4 25.66 2.28 10.34
CA GLY A 4 25.00 2.09 9.07
C GLY A 4 24.79 0.58 8.88
N LEU A 5 23.52 0.17 8.71
CA LEU A 5 23.21 -1.18 8.26
C LEU A 5 24.00 -1.45 6.96
N PRO A 6 24.63 -2.64 6.80
CA PRO A 6 25.33 -2.95 5.57
C PRO A 6 24.37 -2.74 4.38
N ASP A 7 24.85 -2.08 3.34
CA ASP A 7 24.09 -1.89 2.12
C ASP A 7 23.83 -3.27 1.49
N PRO A 8 22.60 -3.80 1.56
CA PRO A 8 22.30 -5.13 1.04
C PRO A 8 22.32 -5.20 -0.48
N LEU A 9 22.52 -4.04 -1.16
CA LEU A 9 22.34 -3.89 -2.60
C LEU A 9 23.67 -3.78 -3.36
N GLY A 10 24.82 -3.57 -2.67
CA GLY A 10 26.11 -3.33 -3.32
C GLY A 10 26.05 -2.08 -4.23
N ALA A 11 26.97 -1.99 -5.19
CA ALA A 11 27.01 -0.88 -6.16
C ALA A 11 25.92 -0.96 -7.28
N GLY A 12 24.86 -1.72 -7.06
CA GLY A 12 23.81 -1.94 -8.05
C GLY A 12 22.73 -0.85 -8.07
N ARG A 13 22.12 -0.61 -9.24
CA ARG A 13 21.10 0.41 -9.44
C ARG A 13 19.71 -0.11 -9.04
N VAL A 14 19.05 0.55 -8.10
CA VAL A 14 17.65 0.27 -7.72
C VAL A 14 16.72 1.00 -8.68
N LEU A 15 15.68 0.31 -9.18
CA LEU A 15 14.60 0.93 -9.94
C LEU A 15 13.35 1.05 -9.06
N VAL A 16 12.73 2.24 -9.01
CA VAL A 16 11.41 2.45 -8.41
C VAL A 16 10.42 2.76 -9.53
N THR A 17 9.42 1.92 -9.74
CA THR A 17 8.30 2.22 -10.64
C THR A 17 7.14 2.84 -9.87
N GLY A 18 6.31 3.66 -10.52
CA GLY A 18 5.21 4.33 -9.85
C GLY A 18 5.66 5.42 -8.87
N ALA A 19 6.82 6.04 -9.14
CA ALA A 19 7.46 7.03 -8.28
C ALA A 19 6.63 8.32 -8.02
N GLY A 20 5.60 8.56 -8.83
CA GLY A 20 4.64 9.66 -8.64
C GLY A 20 3.50 9.34 -7.67
N GLY A 21 3.31 8.07 -7.29
CA GLY A 21 2.30 7.63 -6.32
C GLY A 21 2.74 7.85 -4.87
N GLN A 22 1.83 7.61 -3.93
CA GLN A 22 2.08 7.81 -2.49
C GLN A 22 3.29 6.99 -2.00
N LEU A 23 3.25 5.69 -2.23
CA LEU A 23 4.32 4.78 -1.80
C LEU A 23 5.61 5.04 -2.59
N GLY A 24 5.52 5.28 -3.90
CA GLY A 24 6.68 5.59 -4.73
C GLY A 24 7.42 6.85 -4.24
N ALA A 25 6.69 7.88 -3.82
CA ALA A 25 7.28 9.09 -3.22
C ALA A 25 8.03 8.78 -1.90
N ALA A 26 7.45 7.93 -1.04
CA ALA A 26 8.09 7.52 0.21
C ALA A 26 9.34 6.65 -0.04
N LEU A 27 9.27 5.72 -1.00
CA LEU A 27 10.42 4.89 -1.37
C LEU A 27 11.60 5.72 -1.87
N ARG A 28 11.35 6.78 -2.65
CA ARG A 28 12.41 7.71 -3.11
C ARG A 28 13.17 8.38 -1.96
N GLU A 29 12.52 8.62 -0.83
CA GLU A 29 13.18 9.23 0.34
C GLU A 29 14.03 8.25 1.13
N VAL A 30 13.73 6.96 1.03
CA VAL A 30 14.49 5.89 1.70
C VAL A 30 15.61 5.34 0.81
N PHE A 31 15.37 5.31 -0.51
CA PHE A 31 16.30 4.80 -1.53
C PHE A 31 16.78 5.96 -2.40
N LEU A 32 17.63 6.83 -1.83
CA LEU A 32 18.03 8.11 -2.41
C LEU A 32 18.70 8.01 -3.80
N GLU A 33 19.47 6.93 -4.03
CA GLU A 33 20.18 6.70 -5.29
C GLU A 33 19.35 5.90 -6.33
N ALA A 34 18.06 5.66 -6.04
CA ALA A 34 17.23 4.88 -6.94
C ALA A 34 16.87 5.65 -8.22
N ASP A 35 16.83 4.93 -9.35
CA ASP A 35 16.23 5.41 -10.58
C ASP A 35 14.71 5.37 -10.44
N ALA A 36 14.13 6.49 -10.04
CA ALA A 36 12.72 6.60 -9.70
C ALA A 36 11.90 7.10 -10.90
N ARG A 37 11.05 6.23 -11.44
CA ARG A 37 10.27 6.46 -12.66
C ARG A 37 8.79 6.65 -12.34
N THR A 38 8.24 7.76 -12.80
CA THR A 38 6.78 8.00 -12.82
C THR A 38 6.16 7.27 -14.01
N ARG A 39 4.82 7.27 -14.13
CA ARG A 39 4.15 6.70 -15.30
C ARG A 39 4.55 7.40 -16.60
N ALA A 40 4.84 8.69 -16.57
CA ALA A 40 5.27 9.44 -17.76
C ALA A 40 6.68 9.04 -18.21
N ASP A 41 7.54 8.60 -17.28
CA ASP A 41 8.92 8.17 -17.58
C ASP A 41 8.99 6.69 -17.97
N LEU A 42 8.08 5.86 -17.43
CA LEU A 42 8.02 4.42 -17.65
C LEU A 42 6.59 3.94 -17.42
N ASP A 43 5.85 3.72 -18.51
CA ASP A 43 4.55 3.07 -18.46
C ASP A 43 4.74 1.56 -18.40
N VAL A 44 4.40 0.97 -17.25
CA VAL A 44 4.57 -0.47 -17.01
C VAL A 44 3.60 -1.33 -17.84
N THR A 45 2.57 -0.75 -18.45
CA THR A 45 1.65 -1.48 -19.32
C THR A 45 2.25 -1.77 -20.71
N GLU A 46 3.43 -1.22 -21.01
CA GLU A 46 4.18 -1.46 -22.23
C GLU A 46 5.47 -2.25 -21.94
N PRO A 47 6.05 -2.96 -22.93
CA PRO A 47 7.35 -3.61 -22.79
C PRO A 47 8.44 -2.64 -22.33
N ILE A 48 9.18 -3.04 -21.29
CA ILE A 48 10.16 -2.16 -20.65
C ILE A 48 11.56 -2.40 -21.23
N GLU A 49 12.17 -1.34 -21.75
CA GLU A 49 13.57 -1.31 -22.14
C GLU A 49 14.34 -0.31 -21.28
N LEU A 50 15.36 -0.80 -20.58
CA LEU A 50 16.28 0.02 -19.79
C LEU A 50 17.68 -0.08 -20.37
N GLY A 51 18.42 1.03 -20.39
CA GLY A 51 19.83 1.04 -20.80
C GLY A 51 20.77 0.36 -19.79
N TYR A 52 20.25 -0.31 -18.77
CA TYR A 52 20.99 -1.01 -17.73
C TYR A 52 20.12 -2.14 -17.14
N ARG A 53 20.76 -3.07 -16.40
CA ARG A 53 20.06 -4.08 -15.61
C ARG A 53 19.97 -3.60 -14.16
N PRO A 54 18.76 -3.45 -13.56
CA PRO A 54 18.62 -3.11 -12.15
C PRO A 54 19.12 -4.26 -11.25
N SER A 55 19.63 -3.93 -10.08
CA SER A 55 19.97 -4.90 -9.04
C SER A 55 18.76 -5.26 -8.16
N LEU A 56 17.78 -4.36 -8.09
CA LEU A 56 16.53 -4.50 -7.37
C LEU A 56 15.47 -3.64 -8.05
N VAL A 57 14.22 -4.11 -8.05
CA VAL A 57 13.07 -3.29 -8.46
C VAL A 57 12.08 -3.15 -7.29
N LEU A 58 11.72 -1.93 -6.95
CA LEU A 58 10.63 -1.59 -6.03
C LEU A 58 9.41 -1.22 -6.88
N HIS A 59 8.51 -2.19 -7.07
CA HIS A 59 7.40 -2.07 -8.00
C HIS A 59 6.15 -1.51 -7.32
N ALA A 60 6.06 -0.16 -7.25
CA ALA A 60 4.92 0.55 -6.67
C ALA A 60 3.90 1.05 -7.71
N ALA A 61 4.16 0.85 -9.01
CA ALA A 61 3.17 1.12 -10.05
C ALA A 61 2.03 0.10 -10.00
N ALA A 62 0.79 0.58 -9.93
CA ALA A 62 -0.40 -0.27 -9.91
C ALA A 62 -1.65 0.53 -10.29
N TRP A 63 -2.67 -0.17 -10.78
CA TRP A 63 -4.04 0.30 -10.74
C TRP A 63 -4.55 0.20 -9.29
N THR A 64 -4.96 1.31 -8.69
CA THR A 64 -5.38 1.40 -7.28
C THR A 64 -6.82 1.87 -7.08
N ASP A 65 -7.52 2.23 -8.15
CA ASP A 65 -8.94 2.56 -8.10
C ASP A 65 -9.77 1.26 -7.98
N VAL A 66 -10.18 0.96 -6.74
CA VAL A 66 -10.89 -0.27 -6.38
C VAL A 66 -12.25 -0.33 -7.05
N ASP A 67 -13.00 0.79 -7.05
CA ASP A 67 -14.33 0.87 -7.66
C ASP A 67 -14.23 0.89 -9.19
N GLY A 68 -13.28 1.63 -9.73
CA GLY A 68 -13.03 1.68 -11.16
C GLY A 68 -12.61 0.33 -11.75
N ALA A 69 -11.98 -0.55 -10.97
CA ALA A 69 -11.61 -1.89 -11.41
C ALA A 69 -12.81 -2.79 -11.70
N GLU A 70 -13.97 -2.60 -11.03
CA GLU A 70 -15.18 -3.38 -11.30
C GLU A 70 -15.75 -3.13 -12.71
N SER A 71 -15.60 -1.90 -13.21
CA SER A 71 -16.05 -1.52 -14.55
C SER A 71 -14.95 -1.57 -15.61
N ASN A 72 -13.68 -1.69 -15.21
CA ASN A 72 -12.50 -1.65 -16.08
C ASN A 72 -11.49 -2.74 -15.70
N GLU A 73 -11.97 -3.99 -15.50
CA GLU A 73 -11.12 -5.09 -15.02
C GLU A 73 -9.94 -5.36 -15.96
N GLU A 74 -10.15 -5.24 -17.30
CA GLU A 74 -9.07 -5.43 -18.28
C GLU A 74 -7.94 -4.40 -18.09
N ALA A 75 -8.26 -3.12 -17.86
CA ALA A 75 -7.24 -2.10 -17.60
C ALA A 75 -6.51 -2.33 -16.26
N ALA A 76 -7.22 -2.84 -15.26
CA ALA A 76 -6.61 -3.23 -13.98
C ALA A 76 -5.71 -4.46 -14.14
N LEU A 77 -6.09 -5.46 -14.98
CA LEU A 77 -5.25 -6.62 -15.35
C LEU A 77 -4.01 -6.17 -16.12
N GLU A 78 -4.17 -5.24 -17.05
CA GLU A 78 -3.05 -4.68 -17.82
C GLU A 78 -1.98 -4.10 -16.90
N ALA A 79 -2.39 -3.23 -15.95
CA ALA A 79 -1.46 -2.59 -15.04
C ALA A 79 -0.90 -3.55 -13.97
N ASN A 80 -1.78 -4.34 -13.30
CA ASN A 80 -1.40 -5.11 -12.11
C ASN A 80 -0.81 -6.50 -12.44
N VAL A 81 -1.08 -7.04 -13.62
CA VAL A 81 -0.59 -8.37 -14.02
C VAL A 81 0.40 -8.27 -15.15
N ARG A 82 0.00 -7.75 -16.34
CA ARG A 82 0.93 -7.65 -17.47
C ARG A 82 2.06 -6.70 -17.17
N GLY A 83 1.76 -5.53 -16.56
CA GLY A 83 2.78 -4.58 -16.13
C GLY A 83 3.76 -5.21 -15.15
N THR A 84 3.27 -5.95 -14.17
CA THR A 84 4.13 -6.68 -13.24
C THR A 84 4.99 -7.73 -13.97
N ARG A 85 4.43 -8.43 -14.96
CA ARG A 85 5.19 -9.39 -15.80
C ARG A 85 6.32 -8.71 -16.58
N TYR A 86 6.08 -7.53 -17.18
CA TYR A 86 7.12 -6.78 -17.86
C TYR A 86 8.23 -6.32 -16.92
N VAL A 87 7.85 -5.88 -15.72
CA VAL A 87 8.83 -5.50 -14.68
C VAL A 87 9.63 -6.71 -14.22
N ALA A 88 9.00 -7.87 -14.00
CA ALA A 88 9.68 -9.11 -13.61
C ALA A 88 10.63 -9.63 -14.72
N ALA A 89 10.31 -9.37 -15.98
CA ALA A 89 11.16 -9.73 -17.12
C ALA A 89 12.51 -8.98 -17.16
N LEU A 90 12.69 -7.91 -16.37
CA LEU A 90 13.99 -7.24 -16.18
C LEU A 90 15.03 -8.15 -15.49
N GLY A 91 14.59 -9.27 -14.88
CA GLY A 91 15.46 -10.32 -14.34
C GLY A 91 16.22 -9.90 -13.06
N ALA A 92 15.69 -8.93 -12.33
CA ALA A 92 16.19 -8.52 -11.01
C ALA A 92 15.23 -8.98 -9.90
N PRO A 93 15.71 -9.19 -8.66
CA PRO A 93 14.83 -9.36 -7.51
C PRO A 93 13.81 -8.22 -7.42
N LEU A 94 12.58 -8.54 -7.04
CA LEU A 94 11.46 -7.61 -7.12
C LEU A 94 10.75 -7.50 -5.76
N VAL A 95 10.51 -6.28 -5.27
CA VAL A 95 9.55 -6.02 -4.21
C VAL A 95 8.22 -5.62 -4.87
N TYR A 96 7.24 -6.49 -4.79
CA TYR A 96 5.88 -6.26 -5.28
C TYR A 96 4.97 -5.84 -4.12
N PHE A 97 4.35 -4.68 -4.22
CA PHE A 97 3.40 -4.20 -3.21
C PHE A 97 1.98 -4.68 -3.56
N SER A 98 1.52 -5.65 -2.81
CA SER A 98 0.17 -6.21 -2.87
C SER A 98 -0.77 -5.54 -1.88
N SER A 99 -1.92 -6.15 -1.58
CA SER A 99 -2.99 -5.57 -0.77
C SER A 99 -3.62 -6.60 0.15
N ASP A 100 -4.20 -6.12 1.26
CA ASP A 100 -5.13 -6.83 2.13
C ASP A 100 -6.41 -7.29 1.39
N TYR A 101 -6.77 -6.66 0.27
CA TYR A 101 -7.92 -7.02 -0.57
C TYR A 101 -7.75 -8.35 -1.32
N VAL A 102 -6.64 -9.04 -1.16
CA VAL A 102 -6.48 -10.43 -1.61
C VAL A 102 -7.27 -11.40 -0.71
N PHE A 103 -7.77 -10.97 0.45
CA PHE A 103 -8.57 -11.76 1.37
C PHE A 103 -10.07 -11.42 1.30
N ASP A 104 -10.92 -12.36 1.73
CA ASP A 104 -12.37 -12.24 1.69
C ASP A 104 -13.00 -11.46 2.86
N GLY A 105 -12.24 -11.25 3.94
CA GLY A 105 -12.74 -10.55 5.13
C GLY A 105 -13.65 -11.38 6.03
N ALA A 106 -13.69 -12.70 5.88
CA ALA A 106 -14.54 -13.59 6.67
C ALA A 106 -13.98 -13.90 8.07
N LYS A 107 -12.68 -13.71 8.28
CA LYS A 107 -12.02 -13.93 9.58
C LYS A 107 -12.42 -12.82 10.58
N ARG A 108 -12.21 -13.12 11.87
CA ARG A 108 -12.34 -12.16 12.98
C ARG A 108 -11.03 -12.00 13.76
N GLU A 109 -9.96 -12.51 13.20
CA GLU A 109 -8.58 -12.40 13.69
C GLU A 109 -7.70 -12.00 12.51
N PRO A 110 -6.53 -11.40 12.75
CA PRO A 110 -5.65 -10.93 11.67
C PRO A 110 -5.31 -12.03 10.67
N TYR A 111 -5.33 -11.67 9.38
CA TYR A 111 -4.82 -12.53 8.33
C TYR A 111 -3.30 -12.62 8.41
N VAL A 112 -2.78 -13.82 8.25
CA VAL A 112 -1.35 -14.14 8.23
C VAL A 112 -0.93 -14.66 6.86
N GLU A 113 0.39 -14.77 6.62
CA GLU A 113 0.91 -15.16 5.31
C GLU A 113 0.49 -16.54 4.85
N SER A 114 0.22 -17.46 5.78
CA SER A 114 -0.26 -18.84 5.48
C SER A 114 -1.76 -18.93 5.20
N ASP A 115 -2.53 -17.85 5.40
CA ASP A 115 -3.94 -17.87 5.05
C ASP A 115 -4.15 -17.87 3.53
N ASP A 116 -5.10 -18.64 3.05
CA ASP A 116 -5.44 -18.73 1.63
C ASP A 116 -6.14 -17.44 1.14
N PRO A 117 -5.62 -16.79 0.09
CA PRO A 117 -6.27 -15.63 -0.50
C PRO A 117 -7.59 -16.00 -1.21
N ALA A 118 -8.63 -15.18 -1.00
CA ALA A 118 -9.95 -15.32 -1.62
C ALA A 118 -10.56 -13.94 -1.93
N PRO A 119 -10.02 -13.18 -2.90
CA PRO A 119 -10.40 -11.80 -3.13
C PRO A 119 -11.85 -11.65 -3.60
N LEU A 120 -12.58 -10.68 -3.03
CA LEU A 120 -13.96 -10.36 -3.37
C LEU A 120 -14.07 -9.49 -4.64
N SER A 121 -13.19 -8.49 -4.77
CA SER A 121 -13.25 -7.45 -5.80
C SER A 121 -12.35 -7.74 -7.01
N ALA A 122 -12.65 -7.12 -8.15
CA ALA A 122 -11.78 -7.15 -9.33
C ALA A 122 -10.36 -6.65 -8.99
N TYR A 123 -10.25 -5.56 -8.24
CA TYR A 123 -8.96 -5.05 -7.77
C TYR A 123 -8.18 -6.12 -6.99
N GLY A 124 -8.79 -6.74 -5.97
CA GLY A 124 -8.14 -7.79 -5.18
C GLY A 124 -7.69 -8.99 -6.04
N ARG A 125 -8.54 -9.42 -7.00
CA ARG A 125 -8.18 -10.47 -7.97
C ARG A 125 -6.95 -10.09 -8.80
N THR A 126 -6.89 -8.86 -9.33
CA THR A 126 -5.75 -8.43 -10.15
C THR A 126 -4.47 -8.32 -9.34
N LYS A 127 -4.55 -7.88 -8.06
CA LYS A 127 -3.40 -7.84 -7.16
C LYS A 127 -2.87 -9.25 -6.86
N LEU A 128 -3.76 -10.21 -6.57
CA LEU A 128 -3.38 -11.60 -6.34
C LEU A 128 -2.78 -12.26 -7.59
N LEU A 129 -3.31 -11.95 -8.77
CA LEU A 129 -2.75 -12.45 -10.03
C LEU A 129 -1.35 -11.85 -10.28
N GLY A 130 -1.13 -10.57 -9.93
CA GLY A 130 0.18 -9.94 -10.00
C GLY A 130 1.21 -10.60 -9.05
N GLU A 131 0.81 -11.06 -7.86
CA GLU A 131 1.69 -11.84 -6.96
C GLU A 131 2.28 -13.07 -7.64
N ARG A 132 1.52 -13.72 -8.53
CA ARG A 132 1.92 -14.95 -9.25
C ARG A 132 2.98 -14.71 -10.34
N GLU A 133 3.18 -13.46 -10.75
CA GLU A 133 4.23 -13.09 -11.70
C GLU A 133 5.61 -12.98 -11.02
N ILE A 134 5.66 -12.97 -9.68
CA ILE A 134 6.90 -12.82 -8.92
C ILE A 134 7.56 -14.19 -8.72
N ARG A 135 8.69 -14.40 -9.39
CA ARG A 135 9.49 -15.64 -9.27
C ARG A 135 10.60 -15.50 -8.24
N GLU A 136 11.16 -14.30 -8.13
CA GLU A 136 12.28 -13.99 -7.23
C GLU A 136 12.04 -12.62 -6.61
N GLY A 137 11.98 -12.55 -5.27
CA GLY A 137 11.78 -11.30 -4.54
C GLY A 137 10.76 -11.41 -3.40
N TRP A 138 10.24 -10.27 -3.02
CA TRP A 138 9.34 -10.11 -1.89
C TRP A 138 7.97 -9.63 -2.37
N ILE A 139 6.92 -10.28 -1.88
CA ILE A 139 5.54 -9.86 -2.04
C ILE A 139 5.13 -9.23 -0.71
N VAL A 140 4.89 -7.91 -0.71
CA VAL A 140 4.51 -7.16 0.48
C VAL A 140 3.01 -6.91 0.43
N ARG A 141 2.23 -7.62 1.24
CA ARG A 141 0.83 -7.32 1.47
C ARG A 141 0.72 -6.25 2.55
N SER A 142 0.06 -5.14 2.23
CA SER A 142 -0.18 -4.02 3.13
C SER A 142 -1.62 -3.55 3.01
N SER A 143 -2.07 -2.68 3.91
CA SER A 143 -3.48 -2.26 3.96
C SER A 143 -3.63 -0.76 4.15
N TRP A 144 -4.69 -0.20 3.57
CA TRP A 144 -5.18 1.16 3.81
C TRP A 144 -4.08 2.22 3.77
N LEU A 145 -3.27 2.21 2.70
CA LEU A 145 -2.12 3.11 2.55
C LEU A 145 -2.54 4.57 2.53
N PHE A 146 -1.86 5.39 3.31
CA PHE A 146 -2.01 6.84 3.31
C PHE A 146 -0.65 7.53 3.41
N GLY A 147 -0.60 8.78 2.91
CA GLY A 147 0.63 9.57 2.91
C GLY A 147 0.37 11.05 2.61
N TRP A 148 1.44 11.79 2.51
CA TRP A 148 1.42 13.24 2.32
C TRP A 148 1.20 13.67 0.85
N THR A 149 1.28 12.74 -0.10
CA THR A 149 1.08 13.00 -1.54
C THR A 149 -0.10 12.21 -2.08
N GLY A 150 -0.54 12.56 -3.30
CA GLY A 150 -1.59 11.85 -4.00
C GLY A 150 -2.97 11.96 -3.33
N HIS A 151 -3.92 11.20 -3.83
CA HIS A 151 -5.26 11.11 -3.28
C HIS A 151 -5.35 9.93 -2.29
N ASN A 152 -5.79 10.18 -1.06
CA ASN A 152 -6.00 9.16 -0.04
C ASN A 152 -7.07 9.58 0.98
N PHE A 153 -7.46 8.63 1.83
CA PHE A 153 -8.52 8.84 2.80
C PHE A 153 -8.21 9.95 3.81
N VAL A 154 -7.00 9.99 4.37
CA VAL A 154 -6.60 11.01 5.37
C VAL A 154 -6.71 12.42 4.78
N ARG A 155 -6.15 12.65 3.59
CA ARG A 155 -6.25 13.94 2.91
C ARG A 155 -7.69 14.31 2.53
N THR A 156 -8.50 13.31 2.17
CA THR A 156 -9.92 13.53 1.89
C THR A 156 -10.65 13.96 3.15
N MET A 157 -10.39 13.31 4.30
CA MET A 157 -11.00 13.69 5.58
C MET A 157 -10.57 15.07 6.03
N LEU A 158 -9.28 15.43 5.94
CA LEU A 158 -8.80 16.78 6.25
C LEU A 158 -9.57 17.85 5.45
N ARG A 159 -9.72 17.66 4.13
CA ARG A 159 -10.46 18.58 3.29
C ARG A 159 -11.94 18.67 3.69
N LEU A 160 -12.60 17.51 3.85
CA LEU A 160 -14.01 17.47 4.21
C LEU A 160 -14.28 18.03 5.61
N GLY A 161 -13.39 17.76 6.58
CA GLY A 161 -13.51 18.28 7.94
C GLY A 161 -13.32 19.79 8.04
N ALA A 162 -12.54 20.40 7.12
CA ALA A 162 -12.41 21.85 7.00
C ALA A 162 -13.61 22.52 6.29
N GLU A 163 -14.38 21.75 5.51
CA GLU A 163 -15.49 22.27 4.69
C GLU A 163 -16.88 21.97 5.30
N ARG A 164 -16.98 21.05 6.29
CA ARG A 164 -18.27 20.52 6.76
C ARG A 164 -18.28 20.27 8.27
N ASP A 165 -19.45 20.43 8.86
CA ASP A 165 -19.69 20.14 10.28
C ASP A 165 -19.93 18.64 10.54
N GLU A 166 -20.19 17.86 9.48
CA GLU A 166 -20.47 16.43 9.56
C GLU A 166 -20.06 15.67 8.30
N VAL A 167 -19.52 14.48 8.49
CA VAL A 167 -19.25 13.50 7.41
C VAL A 167 -19.80 12.12 7.77
N ARG A 168 -20.33 11.41 6.76
CA ARG A 168 -20.80 10.03 6.91
C ARG A 168 -19.70 9.07 6.48
N VAL A 169 -19.29 8.16 7.36
CA VAL A 169 -18.16 7.25 7.13
C VAL A 169 -18.50 5.83 7.55
N VAL A 170 -18.06 4.85 6.73
CA VAL A 170 -18.26 3.42 6.97
C VAL A 170 -17.63 2.97 8.29
N ALA A 171 -18.39 2.21 9.09
CA ALA A 171 -17.99 1.73 10.41
C ALA A 171 -18.01 0.20 10.56
N ASP A 172 -18.38 -0.53 9.50
CA ASP A 172 -18.47 -1.99 9.46
C ASP A 172 -17.34 -2.65 8.64
N GLN A 173 -16.32 -1.87 8.26
CA GLN A 173 -15.06 -2.37 7.69
C GLN A 173 -13.92 -2.08 8.66
N ARG A 174 -13.07 -3.07 8.92
CA ARG A 174 -11.93 -2.97 9.86
C ARG A 174 -10.62 -3.38 9.19
N GLY A 175 -9.59 -2.55 9.34
CA GLY A 175 -8.26 -2.76 8.75
C GLY A 175 -7.17 -2.02 9.52
N SER A 176 -5.93 -2.09 9.03
CA SER A 176 -4.76 -1.41 9.61
C SER A 176 -4.32 -0.27 8.69
N PRO A 177 -4.67 1.00 8.97
CA PRO A 177 -4.19 2.13 8.20
C PRO A 177 -2.66 2.20 8.26
N THR A 178 -2.00 2.21 7.10
CA THR A 178 -0.55 2.13 7.04
C THR A 178 0.05 3.37 6.40
N TYR A 179 0.88 4.10 7.16
CA TYR A 179 1.60 5.27 6.66
C TYR A 179 2.73 4.83 5.71
N VAL A 180 2.76 5.39 4.50
CA VAL A 180 3.72 5.01 3.47
C VAL A 180 5.18 5.27 3.86
N GLY A 181 5.44 6.27 4.73
CA GLY A 181 6.78 6.53 5.26
C GLY A 181 7.32 5.35 6.07
N HIS A 182 6.49 4.81 6.98
CA HIS A 182 6.85 3.63 7.77
C HIS A 182 7.00 2.38 6.89
N LEU A 183 6.11 2.20 5.91
CA LEU A 183 6.20 1.08 4.97
C LEU A 183 7.47 1.12 4.14
N ALA A 184 7.90 2.30 3.69
CA ALA A 184 9.13 2.45 2.92
C ALA A 184 10.39 2.08 3.74
N VAL A 185 10.44 2.49 5.01
CA VAL A 185 11.53 2.10 5.95
C VAL A 185 11.51 0.59 6.19
N ALA A 186 10.34 0.01 6.50
CA ALA A 186 10.17 -1.42 6.71
C ALA A 186 10.53 -2.23 5.44
N THR A 187 10.26 -1.69 4.25
CA THR A 187 10.68 -2.30 2.98
C THR A 187 12.19 -2.42 2.89
N ARG A 188 12.96 -1.41 3.31
CA ARG A 188 14.43 -1.50 3.32
C ARG A 188 14.94 -2.56 4.29
N GLU A 189 14.34 -2.68 5.46
CA GLU A 189 14.68 -3.73 6.43
C GLU A 189 14.35 -5.13 5.90
N LEU A 190 13.23 -5.25 5.14
CA LEU A 190 12.79 -6.50 4.53
C LEU A 190 13.83 -7.09 3.56
N LEU A 191 14.63 -6.27 2.87
CA LEU A 191 15.61 -6.75 1.89
C LEU A 191 16.68 -7.68 2.47
N SER A 192 16.86 -7.67 3.80
CA SER A 192 17.74 -8.62 4.50
C SER A 192 17.06 -9.97 4.84
N ARG A 193 15.77 -10.13 4.49
CA ARG A 193 14.98 -11.32 4.80
C ARG A 193 14.84 -12.22 3.56
N PRO A 194 14.53 -13.51 3.76
CA PRO A 194 14.28 -14.42 2.64
C PRO A 194 13.16 -13.94 1.72
N HIS A 195 13.27 -14.23 0.44
CA HIS A 195 12.20 -14.00 -0.54
C HIS A 195 10.89 -14.69 -0.13
N GLY A 196 9.77 -14.19 -0.64
CA GLY A 196 8.43 -14.74 -0.38
C GLY A 196 7.42 -13.68 0.03
N VAL A 197 6.25 -14.13 0.53
CA VAL A 197 5.15 -13.27 0.98
C VAL A 197 5.43 -12.76 2.39
N TRP A 198 5.17 -11.48 2.61
CA TRP A 198 5.29 -10.79 3.89
C TRP A 198 4.13 -9.84 4.10
N HIS A 199 3.57 -9.84 5.31
CA HIS A 199 2.59 -8.85 5.71
C HIS A 199 3.29 -7.68 6.42
N LEU A 200 3.24 -6.50 5.81
CA LEU A 200 3.78 -5.26 6.38
C LEU A 200 2.65 -4.24 6.48
N ALA A 201 1.99 -4.20 7.62
CA ALA A 201 0.96 -3.23 7.98
C ALA A 201 1.29 -2.59 9.32
N ALA A 202 0.76 -1.40 9.60
CA ALA A 202 0.93 -0.74 10.87
C ALA A 202 0.32 -1.57 12.01
N ASP A 203 0.86 -1.44 13.21
CA ASP A 203 0.28 -2.03 14.41
C ASP A 203 -1.06 -1.37 14.76
N GLY A 204 -1.94 -2.16 15.36
CA GLY A 204 -3.31 -1.76 15.66
C GLY A 204 -4.23 -1.79 14.45
N ASP A 205 -5.52 -1.66 14.71
CA ASP A 205 -6.58 -1.68 13.72
C ASP A 205 -7.71 -0.73 14.11
N CYS A 206 -8.50 -0.31 13.12
CA CYS A 206 -9.65 0.56 13.33
C CYS A 206 -10.67 0.41 12.19
N THR A 207 -11.84 1.03 12.34
CA THR A 207 -12.76 1.24 11.22
C THR A 207 -12.40 2.51 10.44
N TRP A 208 -12.99 2.68 9.24
CA TRP A 208 -12.85 3.95 8.52
C TRP A 208 -13.42 5.14 9.30
N ALA A 209 -14.52 4.91 10.06
CA ALA A 209 -15.10 5.94 10.92
C ALA A 209 -14.15 6.32 12.07
N ASP A 210 -13.48 5.34 12.70
CA ASP A 210 -12.47 5.60 13.74
C ASP A 210 -11.28 6.36 13.17
N LEU A 211 -10.82 6.00 11.97
CA LEU A 211 -9.73 6.72 11.29
C LEU A 211 -10.12 8.16 10.98
N ALA A 212 -11.35 8.40 10.48
CA ALA A 212 -11.84 9.75 10.21
C ALA A 212 -11.90 10.59 11.48
N ALA A 213 -12.44 10.03 12.58
CA ALA A 213 -12.50 10.70 13.89
C ALA A 213 -11.09 11.06 14.39
N ALA A 214 -10.12 10.12 14.24
CA ALA A 214 -8.74 10.39 14.64
C ALA A 214 -8.09 11.49 13.77
N VAL A 215 -8.39 11.56 12.47
CA VAL A 215 -7.91 12.65 11.61
C VAL A 215 -8.41 14.01 12.11
N PHE A 216 -9.69 14.10 12.49
CA PHE A 216 -10.27 15.35 12.98
C PHE A 216 -9.72 15.72 14.36
N GLU A 217 -9.60 14.74 15.27
CA GLU A 217 -9.02 14.92 16.60
C GLU A 217 -7.58 15.47 16.50
N GLU A 218 -6.72 14.81 15.75
CA GLU A 218 -5.29 15.16 15.64
C GLU A 218 -5.07 16.48 14.86
N ALA A 219 -5.97 16.84 13.93
CA ALA A 219 -5.91 18.08 13.17
C ALA A 219 -6.71 19.25 13.84
N GLY A 220 -7.35 19.03 14.99
CA GLY A 220 -8.14 20.06 15.67
C GLY A 220 -9.37 20.55 14.90
N LEU A 221 -9.98 19.67 14.09
CA LEU A 221 -11.15 20.01 13.28
C LEU A 221 -12.45 19.65 14.00
N ASP A 222 -13.38 20.62 14.07
CA ASP A 222 -14.71 20.40 14.66
C ASP A 222 -15.69 19.85 13.60
N CYS A 223 -15.51 18.59 13.23
CA CYS A 223 -16.34 17.89 12.28
C CYS A 223 -16.78 16.54 12.85
N ARG A 224 -18.09 16.31 12.91
CA ARG A 224 -18.65 15.08 13.46
C ARG A 224 -18.59 13.95 12.44
N VAL A 225 -18.18 12.76 12.89
CA VAL A 225 -18.28 11.53 12.09
C VAL A 225 -19.58 10.82 12.42
N THR A 226 -20.43 10.62 11.43
CA THR A 226 -21.65 9.80 11.52
C THR A 226 -21.37 8.44 10.91
N PRO A 227 -21.34 7.36 11.71
CA PRO A 227 -21.10 6.01 11.20
C PRO A 227 -22.25 5.55 10.31
N ILE A 228 -21.90 4.90 9.20
CA ILE A 228 -22.81 4.25 8.26
C ILE A 228 -22.32 2.85 7.94
N SER A 229 -23.20 2.02 7.36
CA SER A 229 -22.82 0.71 6.85
C SER A 229 -22.21 0.79 5.44
N THR A 230 -21.54 -0.29 5.04
CA THR A 230 -21.05 -0.49 3.67
C THR A 230 -22.19 -0.48 2.67
N GLU A 231 -23.35 -1.08 3.04
CA GLU A 231 -24.56 -1.11 2.21
C GLU A 231 -25.12 0.29 1.97
N GLU A 232 -25.19 1.13 3.04
CA GLU A 232 -25.64 2.53 2.91
C GLU A 232 -24.72 3.37 2.03
N LEU A 233 -23.41 3.08 2.02
CA LEU A 233 -22.45 3.79 1.16
C LEU A 233 -22.64 3.41 -0.31
N GLY A 234 -23.02 2.16 -0.60
CA GLY A 234 -23.40 1.69 -1.95
C GLY A 234 -22.27 1.75 -2.98
N ARG A 235 -21.02 1.48 -2.59
CA ARG A 235 -19.89 1.44 -3.53
C ARG A 235 -19.95 0.23 -4.46
N PRO A 236 -19.50 0.35 -5.74
CA PRO A 236 -19.53 -0.74 -6.71
C PRO A 236 -18.74 -1.97 -6.30
N ALA A 237 -17.52 -1.80 -5.80
CA ALA A 237 -16.65 -2.91 -5.45
C ALA A 237 -17.02 -3.49 -4.08
N PRO A 238 -17.17 -4.82 -3.94
CA PRO A 238 -17.26 -5.46 -2.64
C PRO A 238 -15.95 -5.31 -1.87
N ARG A 239 -16.04 -5.03 -0.58
CA ARG A 239 -14.90 -4.83 0.31
C ARG A 239 -14.94 -5.81 1.47
N PRO A 240 -13.78 -6.35 1.91
CA PRO A 240 -13.72 -7.21 3.09
C PRO A 240 -14.19 -6.42 4.33
N ALA A 241 -15.07 -7.06 5.15
CA ALA A 241 -15.49 -6.48 6.41
C ALA A 241 -14.34 -6.45 7.45
N TYR A 242 -13.40 -7.36 7.32
CA TYR A 242 -12.22 -7.46 8.18
C TYR A 242 -10.98 -7.75 7.31
N SER A 243 -10.00 -6.87 7.29
CA SER A 243 -8.78 -7.04 6.48
C SER A 243 -7.49 -6.74 7.24
N VAL A 244 -7.54 -6.85 8.57
CA VAL A 244 -6.35 -6.65 9.42
C VAL A 244 -5.29 -7.68 9.07
N LEU A 245 -4.05 -7.22 8.86
CA LEU A 245 -2.90 -8.06 8.55
C LEU A 245 -1.97 -8.16 9.76
N ARG A 246 -1.38 -9.34 9.95
CA ARG A 246 -0.27 -9.57 10.87
C ARG A 246 0.75 -10.48 10.18
N SER A 247 2.04 -10.27 10.43
CA SER A 247 3.04 -11.24 10.01
C SER A 247 3.23 -12.32 11.07
N GLU A 248 3.21 -13.59 10.65
CA GLU A 248 3.60 -14.74 11.46
C GLU A 248 5.07 -15.12 11.24
N ARG A 249 5.76 -14.46 10.30
CA ARG A 249 7.13 -14.80 9.94
C ARG A 249 8.12 -14.24 10.95
N GLU A 250 9.06 -15.08 11.35
CA GLU A 250 10.13 -14.67 12.26
C GLU A 250 10.97 -13.55 11.63
N GLY A 251 11.23 -12.51 12.41
CA GLY A 251 12.02 -11.36 11.99
C GLY A 251 11.33 -10.44 10.98
N ALA A 252 10.00 -10.51 10.84
CA ALA A 252 9.27 -9.53 10.04
C ALA A 252 9.51 -8.10 10.55
N PRO A 253 9.79 -7.14 9.66
CA PRO A 253 9.85 -5.73 10.05
C PRO A 253 8.54 -5.30 10.73
N ARG A 254 8.66 -4.58 11.85
CA ARG A 254 7.50 -4.08 12.59
C ARG A 254 7.28 -2.61 12.29
N LEU A 255 6.08 -2.27 11.90
CA LEU A 255 5.69 -0.87 11.72
C LEU A 255 5.14 -0.33 13.04
N PRO A 256 5.31 0.99 13.30
CA PRO A 256 4.67 1.66 14.43
C PRO A 256 3.15 1.55 14.40
N HIS A 257 2.50 1.92 15.52
CA HIS A 257 1.03 1.98 15.58
C HIS A 257 0.49 2.98 14.54
N TRP A 258 -0.66 2.69 13.93
CA TRP A 258 -1.23 3.50 12.86
C TRP A 258 -1.44 4.98 13.25
N ARG A 259 -1.75 5.27 14.52
CA ARG A 259 -1.91 6.65 15.02
C ARG A 259 -0.58 7.43 14.98
N ASP A 260 0.56 6.77 15.21
CA ASP A 260 1.86 7.43 15.11
C ASP A 260 2.14 7.83 13.66
N GLY A 261 1.86 6.93 12.72
CA GLY A 261 1.94 7.23 11.29
C GLY A 261 0.97 8.34 10.87
N LEU A 262 -0.24 8.41 11.47
CA LEU A 262 -1.18 9.49 11.23
C LEU A 262 -0.60 10.84 11.68
N ARG A 263 -0.08 10.94 12.91
CA ARG A 263 0.54 12.17 13.44
C ARG A 263 1.71 12.64 12.57
N GLU A 264 2.59 11.73 12.17
CA GLU A 264 3.70 12.05 11.28
C GLU A 264 3.22 12.55 9.91
N CYS A 265 2.19 11.93 9.34
CA CYS A 265 1.59 12.36 8.09
C CYS A 265 0.99 13.76 8.20
N LEU A 266 0.22 14.04 9.26
CA LEU A 266 -0.41 15.34 9.51
C LEU A 266 0.65 16.43 9.72
N ALA A 267 1.66 16.18 10.55
CA ALA A 267 2.77 17.11 10.75
C ALA A 267 3.48 17.47 9.43
N ARG A 268 3.62 16.50 8.54
CA ARG A 268 4.21 16.70 7.22
C ARG A 268 3.30 17.48 6.25
N LEU A 269 1.99 17.39 6.44
CA LEU A 269 1.00 18.19 5.68
C LEU A 269 0.81 19.60 6.23
N GLY A 270 1.35 19.89 7.43
CA GLY A 270 1.16 21.17 8.13
C GLY A 270 -0.25 21.31 8.72
N ALA A 271 -0.86 20.19 9.08
CA ALA A 271 -2.22 20.12 9.62
C ALA A 271 -2.20 19.71 11.10
#